data_b10a28996fe1c3b9f781bb536d8784a6
#
_entry.id   b10a28996fe1c3b9f781bb536d8784a6
#
_cell.length_a   1.000
_cell.length_b   1.000
_cell.length_c   1.000
_cell.angle_alpha   90.00
_cell.angle_beta   90.00
_cell.angle_gamma   90.00
#
_symmetry.space_group_name_H-M   'P 1'
#
loop_
_entity.id
_entity.type
_entity.pdbx_description
1 polymer ?
#
loop_
_entity_poly.entity_id
_entity_poly.type
_entity_poly.pdbx_seq_one_letter_code
_entity_poly.pdbx_strand_id
1 'polypeptide(L)'
;FFRFCELSMLFLASRQQRRFAQNTLQQPDGACPVPPAISAVHALSRKQKLLCYFGLLFCWLFWFLYQFPGVLTPDSISQFSQATGLIPFSNHHPILHTLLFSLFYHIGFFLTGSINTGIACYVLFQMCTMAAIETYTLSLLARSGASRLWLILSFCFWGLVPFHAIFAVTVWKDILFSGFMLLYLCFLYELLCNPDNRPGIWAGLSLSGFFVCTLRSNGLYIFLFTLPFVLFAFRRTWKKMFAVQVGILLLSLIITGPVYTACHVERASFTESLSIPLQQIA
;
A
#
# COMPACT_ATOMS: atom_id res chain seq x y z
N PHE A 1 11.23 -14.38 -5.10
CA PHE A 1 10.23 -13.32 -5.11
C PHE A 1 10.45 -12.36 -6.28
N PHE A 2 11.63 -11.73 -6.40
CA PHE A 2 11.95 -10.81 -7.50
C PHE A 2 11.78 -11.44 -8.88
N ARG A 3 12.28 -12.65 -9.09
CA ARG A 3 12.16 -13.36 -10.37
C ARG A 3 10.73 -13.74 -10.76
N PHE A 4 9.85 -14.00 -9.81
CA PHE A 4 8.43 -14.29 -10.12
C PHE A 4 7.68 -13.03 -10.53
N CYS A 5 7.92 -11.91 -9.84
CA CYS A 5 7.39 -10.60 -10.26
C CYS A 5 7.96 -10.17 -11.62
N GLU A 6 9.25 -10.41 -11.85
CA GLU A 6 9.93 -10.11 -13.11
C GLU A 6 9.38 -10.96 -14.26
N LEU A 7 9.20 -12.26 -14.07
CA LEU A 7 8.60 -13.15 -15.07
C LEU A 7 7.13 -12.84 -15.34
N SER A 8 6.35 -12.49 -14.33
CA SER A 8 4.94 -12.10 -14.52
C SER A 8 4.83 -10.75 -15.24
N MET A 9 5.72 -9.79 -14.93
CA MET A 9 5.81 -8.51 -15.63
C MET A 9 6.32 -8.68 -17.07
N LEU A 10 7.34 -9.51 -17.30
CA LEU A 10 7.87 -9.82 -18.63
C LEU A 10 6.83 -10.56 -19.51
N PHE A 11 6.06 -11.48 -18.93
CA PHE A 11 5.00 -12.19 -19.66
C PHE A 11 3.81 -11.27 -19.99
N LEU A 12 3.42 -10.40 -19.07
CA LEU A 12 2.42 -9.36 -19.30
C LEU A 12 2.93 -8.37 -20.35
N ALA A 13 4.20 -7.95 -20.26
CA ALA A 13 4.85 -7.07 -21.22
C ALA A 13 4.93 -7.72 -22.63
N SER A 14 5.27 -9.00 -22.72
CA SER A 14 5.38 -9.70 -24.02
C SER A 14 4.02 -9.91 -24.71
N ARG A 15 2.95 -10.22 -23.97
CA ARG A 15 1.58 -10.24 -24.51
C ARG A 15 1.09 -8.84 -24.88
N GLN A 16 1.46 -7.86 -24.10
CA GLN A 16 1.17 -6.46 -24.35
C GLN A 16 1.91 -5.97 -25.59
N GLN A 17 3.19 -6.36 -25.77
CA GLN A 17 3.96 -6.07 -26.99
C GLN A 17 3.34 -6.69 -28.24
N ARG A 18 2.82 -7.92 -28.19
CA ARG A 18 2.14 -8.53 -29.36
C ARG A 18 0.83 -7.82 -29.70
N ARG A 19 0.04 -7.37 -28.73
CA ARG A 19 -1.13 -6.53 -28.94
C ARG A 19 -0.76 -5.11 -29.39
N PHE A 20 0.37 -4.59 -28.89
CA PHE A 20 0.95 -3.32 -29.32
C PHE A 20 1.34 -3.38 -30.80
N ALA A 21 2.06 -4.41 -31.23
CA ALA A 21 2.46 -4.60 -32.62
C ALA A 21 1.26 -4.69 -33.58
N GLN A 22 0.15 -5.32 -33.14
CA GLN A 22 -1.08 -5.39 -33.93
C GLN A 22 -1.82 -4.04 -34.01
N ASN A 23 -1.78 -3.21 -32.97
CA ASN A 23 -2.41 -1.89 -32.95
C ASN A 23 -1.54 -0.80 -33.59
N THR A 24 -0.20 -0.96 -33.60
CA THR A 24 0.74 0.00 -34.22
C THR A 24 0.66 -0.03 -35.73
N LEU A 25 0.22 -1.14 -36.34
CA LEU A 25 -0.03 -1.25 -37.77
C LEU A 25 -1.26 -0.46 -38.25
N GLN A 26 -2.04 0.11 -37.33
CA GLN A 26 -3.25 0.89 -37.61
C GLN A 26 -3.18 2.36 -37.15
N GLN A 27 -2.05 2.84 -36.64
CA GLN A 27 -1.92 4.24 -36.20
C GLN A 27 -1.03 5.07 -37.14
N PRO A 28 -1.42 6.33 -37.45
CA PRO A 28 -0.57 7.24 -38.21
C PRO A 28 0.73 7.57 -37.46
N ASP A 29 1.80 7.71 -38.24
CA ASP A 29 3.17 7.95 -37.77
C ASP A 29 3.29 9.10 -36.74
N GLY A 30 3.90 8.83 -35.61
CA GLY A 30 4.31 9.83 -34.63
C GLY A 30 3.60 9.81 -33.26
N ALA A 31 2.64 8.95 -33.02
CA ALA A 31 1.98 8.84 -31.72
C ALA A 31 2.76 7.92 -30.75
N CYS A 32 3.09 8.45 -29.56
CA CYS A 32 3.66 7.64 -28.46
C CYS A 32 2.73 6.46 -28.14
N PRO A 33 3.26 5.25 -27.88
CA PRO A 33 2.44 4.10 -27.54
C PRO A 33 1.62 4.36 -26.29
N VAL A 34 0.30 4.44 -26.47
CA VAL A 34 -0.66 4.55 -25.34
C VAL A 34 -0.88 3.14 -24.78
N PRO A 35 -0.79 2.92 -23.46
CA PRO A 35 -1.15 1.64 -22.86
C PRO A 35 -2.58 1.23 -23.28
N PRO A 36 -2.86 -0.07 -23.46
CA PRO A 36 -4.20 -0.51 -23.84
C PRO A 36 -5.21 -0.03 -22.79
N ALA A 37 -6.31 0.57 -23.26
CA ALA A 37 -7.39 1.02 -22.39
C ALA A 37 -7.86 -0.13 -21.48
N ILE A 38 -8.05 0.15 -20.22
CA ILE A 38 -8.59 -0.81 -19.25
C ILE A 38 -10.01 -1.18 -19.69
N SER A 39 -10.20 -2.45 -20.06
CA SER A 39 -11.46 -2.94 -20.59
C SER A 39 -12.45 -3.28 -19.48
N ALA A 40 -13.68 -2.81 -19.60
CA ALA A 40 -14.77 -3.22 -18.72
C ALA A 40 -15.24 -4.68 -18.96
N VAL A 41 -14.88 -5.26 -20.11
CA VAL A 41 -15.35 -6.60 -20.55
C VAL A 41 -14.83 -7.72 -19.65
N HIS A 42 -13.67 -7.55 -19.03
CA HIS A 42 -13.08 -8.54 -18.12
C HIS A 42 -13.13 -8.13 -16.65
N ALA A 43 -13.94 -7.11 -16.31
CA ALA A 43 -14.05 -6.66 -14.91
C ALA A 43 -14.65 -7.73 -14.02
N LEU A 44 -14.07 -7.94 -12.84
CA LEU A 44 -14.66 -8.79 -11.81
C LEU A 44 -16.00 -8.21 -11.37
N SER A 45 -17.04 -9.06 -11.33
CA SER A 45 -18.35 -8.70 -10.78
C SER A 45 -18.26 -8.39 -9.29
N ARG A 46 -19.26 -7.69 -8.74
CA ARG A 46 -19.31 -7.40 -7.29
C ARG A 46 -19.22 -8.67 -6.46
N LYS A 47 -19.90 -9.75 -6.87
CA LYS A 47 -19.85 -11.04 -6.17
C LYS A 47 -18.44 -11.65 -6.18
N GLN A 48 -17.75 -11.60 -7.31
CA GLN A 48 -16.36 -12.09 -7.42
C GLN A 48 -15.38 -11.30 -6.56
N LYS A 49 -15.52 -9.96 -6.51
CA LYS A 49 -14.71 -9.12 -5.61
C LYS A 49 -14.93 -9.47 -4.14
N LEU A 50 -16.19 -9.63 -3.73
CA LEU A 50 -16.52 -10.06 -2.37
C LEU A 50 -15.96 -11.46 -2.08
N LEU A 51 -16.04 -12.38 -3.04
CA LEU A 51 -15.47 -13.72 -2.90
C LEU A 51 -13.94 -13.67 -2.74
N CYS A 52 -13.24 -12.85 -3.51
CA CYS A 52 -11.80 -12.66 -3.35
C CYS A 52 -11.47 -12.07 -1.97
N TYR A 53 -12.16 -11.02 -1.56
CA TYR A 53 -11.95 -10.35 -0.29
C TYR A 53 -12.12 -11.29 0.91
N PHE A 54 -13.28 -11.93 1.01
CA PHE A 54 -13.56 -12.87 2.11
C PHE A 54 -12.75 -14.17 1.98
N GLY A 55 -12.40 -14.58 0.76
CA GLY A 55 -11.52 -15.71 0.53
C GLY A 55 -10.10 -15.48 1.07
N LEU A 56 -9.52 -14.28 0.85
CA LEU A 56 -8.24 -13.90 1.44
C LEU A 56 -8.31 -13.89 2.98
N LEU A 57 -9.35 -13.25 3.54
CA LEU A 57 -9.55 -13.22 4.99
C LEU A 57 -9.70 -14.62 5.56
N PHE A 58 -10.44 -15.52 4.88
CA PHE A 58 -10.58 -16.90 5.29
C PHE A 58 -9.26 -17.67 5.27
N CYS A 59 -8.44 -17.50 4.24
CA CYS A 59 -7.10 -18.09 4.18
C CYS A 59 -6.19 -17.62 5.33
N TRP A 60 -6.30 -16.35 5.71
CA TRP A 60 -5.48 -15.78 6.79
C TRP A 60 -6.06 -16.02 8.19
N LEU A 61 -7.34 -16.40 8.30
CA LEU A 61 -8.02 -16.65 9.58
C LEU A 61 -7.32 -17.73 10.41
N PHE A 62 -6.83 -18.80 9.76
CA PHE A 62 -6.07 -19.84 10.45
C PHE A 62 -4.84 -19.26 11.16
N TRP A 63 -4.08 -18.42 10.47
CA TRP A 63 -2.88 -17.79 11.03
C TRP A 63 -3.21 -16.79 12.12
N PHE A 64 -4.31 -16.04 11.98
CA PHE A 64 -4.80 -15.13 13.01
C PHE A 64 -5.19 -15.88 14.28
N LEU A 65 -5.92 -16.99 14.17
CA LEU A 65 -6.31 -17.80 15.32
C LEU A 65 -5.10 -18.47 15.97
N TYR A 66 -4.15 -18.96 15.17
CA TYR A 66 -2.93 -19.59 15.68
C TYR A 66 -2.02 -18.60 16.42
N GLN A 67 -1.94 -17.37 15.95
CA GLN A 67 -1.07 -16.32 16.53
C GLN A 67 -1.86 -15.28 17.34
N PHE A 68 -3.08 -15.61 17.76
CA PHE A 68 -3.94 -14.68 18.51
C PHE A 68 -3.21 -14.10 19.75
N PRO A 69 -3.26 -12.78 19.98
CA PRO A 69 -4.04 -11.71 19.29
C PRO A 69 -3.35 -11.08 18.06
N GLY A 70 -2.23 -11.59 17.66
CA GLY A 70 -1.33 -11.12 16.63
C GLY A 70 0.11 -11.17 17.10
N VAL A 71 1.06 -11.01 16.17
CA VAL A 71 2.49 -11.01 16.46
C VAL A 71 2.98 -9.58 16.70
N LEU A 72 3.58 -9.33 17.86
CA LEU A 72 4.23 -8.07 18.17
C LEU A 72 5.74 -8.18 17.88
N THR A 73 6.26 -7.25 17.12
CA THR A 73 7.71 -7.07 16.92
C THR A 73 8.28 -6.12 17.97
N PRO A 74 9.60 -6.01 18.16
CA PRO A 74 10.19 -5.01 19.05
C PRO A 74 9.70 -3.59 18.74
N ASP A 75 9.58 -3.23 17.46
CA ASP A 75 9.05 -1.94 17.02
C ASP A 75 7.60 -1.72 17.48
N SER A 76 6.76 -2.74 17.32
CA SER A 76 5.35 -2.65 17.74
C SER A 76 5.14 -2.66 19.25
N ILE A 77 6.05 -3.24 20.03
CA ILE A 77 6.04 -3.13 21.48
C ILE A 77 6.29 -1.69 21.91
N SER A 78 7.25 -1.00 21.30
CA SER A 78 7.47 0.42 21.51
C SER A 78 6.24 1.27 21.16
N GLN A 79 5.61 0.99 20.01
CA GLN A 79 4.39 1.67 19.60
C GLN A 79 3.19 1.36 20.52
N PHE A 80 3.09 0.12 21.02
CA PHE A 80 2.12 -0.25 22.05
C PHE A 80 2.30 0.55 23.34
N SER A 81 3.55 0.71 23.81
CA SER A 81 3.85 1.50 24.99
C SER A 81 3.49 2.99 24.80
N GLN A 82 3.67 3.54 23.60
CA GLN A 82 3.20 4.88 23.26
C GLN A 82 1.67 4.95 23.20
N ALA A 83 1.01 3.97 22.60
CA ALA A 83 -0.44 3.91 22.46
C ALA A 83 -1.16 3.80 23.82
N THR A 84 -0.54 3.14 24.80
CA THR A 84 -1.07 3.00 26.16
C THR A 84 -0.64 4.10 27.12
N GLY A 85 0.15 5.09 26.65
CA GLY A 85 0.61 6.21 27.48
C GLY A 85 1.72 5.87 28.47
N LEU A 86 2.35 4.70 28.35
CA LEU A 86 3.49 4.30 29.19
C LEU A 86 4.76 5.10 28.88
N ILE A 87 4.90 5.53 27.63
CA ILE A 87 5.98 6.41 27.15
C ILE A 87 5.40 7.53 26.28
N PRO A 88 6.06 8.70 26.21
CA PRO A 88 5.60 9.79 25.34
C PRO A 88 5.63 9.40 23.86
N PHE A 89 4.83 10.10 23.04
CA PHE A 89 4.85 9.91 21.60
C PHE A 89 6.18 10.37 21.02
N SER A 90 6.85 9.48 20.28
CA SER A 90 8.12 9.74 19.60
C SER A 90 8.01 9.37 18.13
N ASN A 91 8.59 10.20 17.26
CA ASN A 91 8.67 9.95 15.81
C ASN A 91 9.82 9.01 15.42
N HIS A 92 10.37 8.25 16.36
CA HIS A 92 11.27 7.13 16.06
C HIS A 92 10.56 6.09 15.18
N HIS A 93 9.31 5.78 15.51
CA HIS A 93 8.39 5.07 14.64
C HIS A 93 7.35 6.04 14.07
N PRO A 94 6.90 5.88 12.81
CA PRO A 94 5.91 6.78 12.20
C PRO A 94 4.66 6.93 13.07
N ILE A 95 4.42 8.15 13.54
CA ILE A 95 3.32 8.46 14.47
C ILE A 95 1.96 8.07 13.89
N LEU A 96 1.76 8.25 12.58
CA LEU A 96 0.48 7.87 11.96
C LEU A 96 0.16 6.39 12.17
N HIS A 97 1.15 5.50 12.06
CA HIS A 97 0.95 4.07 12.35
C HIS A 97 0.63 3.86 13.83
N THR A 98 1.35 4.52 14.73
CA THR A 98 1.09 4.46 16.18
C THR A 98 -0.31 4.96 16.53
N LEU A 99 -0.80 6.03 15.90
CA LEU A 99 -2.16 6.54 16.08
C LEU A 99 -3.23 5.58 15.55
N LEU A 100 -3.00 4.96 14.38
CA LEU A 100 -3.90 3.93 13.86
C LEU A 100 -3.95 2.73 14.80
N PHE A 101 -2.79 2.27 15.27
CA PHE A 101 -2.71 1.18 16.25
C PHE A 101 -3.44 1.56 17.54
N SER A 102 -3.18 2.75 18.08
CA SER A 102 -3.83 3.28 19.30
C SER A 102 -5.35 3.34 19.15
N LEU A 103 -5.85 3.85 18.03
CA LEU A 103 -7.29 3.95 17.76
C LEU A 103 -7.98 2.58 17.86
N PHE A 104 -7.51 1.61 17.09
CA PHE A 104 -8.14 0.28 17.05
C PHE A 104 -7.90 -0.51 18.33
N TYR A 105 -6.74 -0.35 18.96
CA TYR A 105 -6.46 -0.91 20.29
C TYR A 105 -7.46 -0.42 21.32
N HIS A 106 -7.70 0.88 21.43
CA HIS A 106 -8.64 1.42 22.40
C HIS A 106 -10.09 1.03 22.09
N ILE A 107 -10.49 0.91 20.83
CA ILE A 107 -11.80 0.38 20.44
C ILE A 107 -11.96 -1.05 20.99
N GLY A 108 -11.01 -1.94 20.70
CA GLY A 108 -11.08 -3.32 21.17
C GLY A 108 -10.99 -3.46 22.67
N PHE A 109 -10.13 -2.67 23.31
CA PHE A 109 -10.00 -2.64 24.77
C PHE A 109 -11.27 -2.14 25.46
N PHE A 110 -11.88 -1.07 24.95
CA PHE A 110 -13.13 -0.51 25.48
C PHE A 110 -14.29 -1.54 25.45
N LEU A 111 -14.33 -2.38 24.44
CA LEU A 111 -15.39 -3.38 24.29
C LEU A 111 -15.29 -4.53 25.30
N THR A 112 -14.09 -4.91 25.73
CA THR A 112 -13.88 -6.15 26.51
C THR A 112 -13.03 -5.99 27.76
N GLY A 113 -12.34 -4.86 27.92
CA GLY A 113 -11.34 -4.66 28.99
C GLY A 113 -10.06 -5.49 28.82
N SER A 114 -9.88 -6.18 27.69
CA SER A 114 -8.74 -7.08 27.45
C SER A 114 -7.72 -6.47 26.49
N ILE A 115 -6.43 -6.49 26.88
CA ILE A 115 -5.31 -6.09 26.04
C ILE A 115 -5.27 -6.91 24.74
N ASN A 116 -5.50 -8.21 24.84
CA ASN A 116 -5.49 -9.10 23.68
C ASN A 116 -6.56 -8.71 22.65
N THR A 117 -7.77 -8.35 23.10
CA THR A 117 -8.82 -7.90 22.17
C THR A 117 -8.46 -6.55 21.55
N GLY A 118 -7.79 -5.66 22.29
CA GLY A 118 -7.29 -4.41 21.74
C GLY A 118 -6.31 -4.65 20.59
N ILE A 119 -5.31 -5.50 20.78
CA ILE A 119 -4.33 -5.86 19.76
C ILE A 119 -5.03 -6.56 18.57
N ALA A 120 -5.90 -7.54 18.85
CA ALA A 120 -6.65 -8.27 17.82
C ALA A 120 -7.52 -7.35 16.96
N CYS A 121 -8.12 -6.32 17.53
CA CYS A 121 -8.91 -5.33 16.78
C CYS A 121 -8.06 -4.59 15.73
N TYR A 122 -6.84 -4.18 16.10
CA TYR A 122 -5.91 -3.57 15.14
C TYR A 122 -5.48 -4.58 14.06
N VAL A 123 -5.15 -5.82 14.44
CA VAL A 123 -4.75 -6.87 13.49
C VAL A 123 -5.87 -7.15 12.49
N LEU A 124 -7.12 -7.23 12.94
CA LEU A 124 -8.28 -7.38 12.05
C LEU A 124 -8.44 -6.20 11.10
N PHE A 125 -8.25 -4.96 11.58
CA PHE A 125 -8.22 -3.78 10.72
C PHE A 125 -7.14 -3.89 9.65
N GLN A 126 -5.92 -4.27 10.02
CA GLN A 126 -4.80 -4.46 9.09
C GLN A 126 -5.10 -5.54 8.05
N MET A 127 -5.59 -6.71 8.48
CA MET A 127 -6.00 -7.82 7.59
C MET A 127 -7.07 -7.36 6.60
N CYS A 128 -8.13 -6.70 7.08
CA CYS A 128 -9.20 -6.17 6.24
C CYS A 128 -8.69 -5.17 5.21
N THR A 129 -7.79 -4.28 5.61
CA THR A 129 -7.18 -3.27 4.73
C THR A 129 -6.33 -3.95 3.65
N MET A 130 -5.47 -4.90 4.02
CA MET A 130 -4.63 -5.63 3.07
C MET A 130 -5.48 -6.45 2.09
N ALA A 131 -6.48 -7.20 2.56
CA ALA A 131 -7.39 -7.96 1.70
C ALA A 131 -8.16 -7.06 0.72
N ALA A 132 -8.55 -5.84 1.13
CA ALA A 132 -9.19 -4.87 0.24
C ALA A 132 -8.24 -4.39 -0.86
N ILE A 133 -6.99 -4.07 -0.51
CA ILE A 133 -5.95 -3.63 -1.47
C ILE A 133 -5.64 -4.74 -2.48
N GLU A 134 -5.45 -5.98 -2.02
CA GLU A 134 -5.16 -7.12 -2.89
C GLU A 134 -6.35 -7.47 -3.79
N THR A 135 -7.58 -7.39 -3.27
CA THR A 135 -8.80 -7.53 -4.08
C THR A 135 -8.92 -6.45 -5.14
N TYR A 136 -8.58 -5.20 -4.81
CA TYR A 136 -8.54 -4.12 -5.79
C TYR A 136 -7.52 -4.41 -6.88
N THR A 137 -6.33 -4.88 -6.50
CA THR A 137 -5.24 -5.26 -7.43
C THR A 137 -5.68 -6.40 -8.36
N LEU A 138 -6.33 -7.45 -7.83
CA LEU A 138 -6.92 -8.52 -8.65
C LEU A 138 -7.96 -7.98 -9.64
N SER A 139 -8.80 -7.05 -9.18
CA SER A 139 -9.80 -6.41 -10.04
C SER A 139 -9.15 -5.57 -11.14
N LEU A 140 -8.04 -4.90 -10.86
CA LEU A 140 -7.27 -4.14 -11.82
C LEU A 140 -6.59 -5.06 -12.84
N LEU A 141 -5.95 -6.15 -12.39
CA LEU A 141 -5.35 -7.16 -13.26
C LEU A 141 -6.39 -7.76 -14.22
N ALA A 142 -7.58 -8.09 -13.73
CA ALA A 142 -8.67 -8.60 -14.56
C ALA A 142 -9.07 -7.58 -15.65
N ARG A 143 -9.25 -6.32 -15.28
CA ARG A 143 -9.56 -5.22 -16.21
C ARG A 143 -8.44 -4.96 -17.22
N SER A 144 -7.20 -5.22 -16.84
CA SER A 144 -6.03 -5.10 -17.72
C SER A 144 -5.86 -6.30 -18.66
N GLY A 145 -6.78 -7.27 -18.63
CA GLY A 145 -6.81 -8.42 -19.54
C GLY A 145 -5.97 -9.61 -19.08
N ALA A 146 -5.65 -9.71 -17.80
CA ALA A 146 -5.01 -10.90 -17.25
C ALA A 146 -5.92 -12.13 -17.43
N SER A 147 -5.33 -13.29 -17.78
CA SER A 147 -6.08 -14.52 -17.91
C SER A 147 -6.59 -15.03 -16.55
N ARG A 148 -7.64 -15.87 -16.58
CA ARG A 148 -8.18 -16.48 -15.35
C ARG A 148 -7.12 -17.23 -14.54
N LEU A 149 -6.20 -17.91 -15.23
CA LEU A 149 -5.09 -18.61 -14.57
C LEU A 149 -4.23 -17.65 -13.75
N TRP A 150 -3.85 -16.50 -14.32
CA TRP A 150 -3.05 -15.49 -13.60
C TRP A 150 -3.79 -14.89 -12.40
N LEU A 151 -5.11 -14.69 -12.52
CA LEU A 151 -5.92 -14.19 -11.38
C LEU A 151 -5.97 -15.23 -10.26
N ILE A 152 -6.16 -16.52 -10.60
CA ILE A 152 -6.14 -17.61 -9.62
C ILE A 152 -4.76 -17.74 -8.98
N LEU A 153 -3.68 -17.73 -9.77
CA LEU A 153 -2.31 -17.80 -9.24
C LEU A 153 -1.99 -16.64 -8.31
N SER A 154 -2.42 -15.42 -8.66
CA SER A 154 -2.23 -14.24 -7.80
C SER A 154 -3.04 -14.36 -6.52
N PHE A 155 -4.29 -14.81 -6.59
CA PHE A 155 -5.11 -15.05 -5.39
C PHE A 155 -4.47 -16.12 -4.49
N CYS A 156 -4.05 -17.26 -5.05
CA CYS A 156 -3.38 -18.32 -4.30
C CYS A 156 -2.06 -17.85 -3.70
N PHE A 157 -1.31 -17.03 -4.42
CA PHE A 157 -0.07 -16.45 -3.93
C PHE A 157 -0.30 -15.60 -2.67
N TRP A 158 -1.26 -14.68 -2.69
CA TRP A 158 -1.54 -13.85 -1.52
C TRP A 158 -2.28 -14.61 -0.41
N GLY A 159 -3.20 -15.50 -0.76
CA GLY A 159 -4.02 -16.21 0.21
C GLY A 159 -3.32 -17.41 0.86
N LEU A 160 -2.58 -18.21 0.10
CA LEU A 160 -2.08 -19.51 0.55
C LEU A 160 -0.59 -19.51 0.91
N VAL A 161 0.21 -18.56 0.39
CA VAL A 161 1.63 -18.51 0.78
C VAL A 161 1.73 -17.99 2.22
N PRO A 162 2.29 -18.79 3.15
CA PRO A 162 2.31 -18.47 4.59
C PRO A 162 2.92 -17.11 4.92
N PHE A 163 3.89 -16.68 4.14
CA PHE A 163 4.53 -15.38 4.29
C PHE A 163 3.52 -14.22 4.34
N HIS A 164 2.58 -14.17 3.41
CA HIS A 164 1.58 -13.09 3.37
C HIS A 164 0.64 -13.14 4.57
N ALA A 165 0.18 -14.34 4.92
CA ALA A 165 -0.72 -14.54 6.05
C ALA A 165 -0.04 -14.18 7.39
N ILE A 166 1.20 -14.62 7.60
CA ILE A 166 1.99 -14.31 8.81
C ILE A 166 2.20 -12.79 8.93
N PHE A 167 2.58 -12.12 7.82
CA PHE A 167 2.74 -10.67 7.84
C PHE A 167 1.41 -9.95 8.04
N ALA A 168 0.30 -10.44 7.45
CA ALA A 168 -1.02 -9.83 7.65
C ALA A 168 -1.44 -9.79 9.13
N VAL A 169 -1.01 -10.77 9.94
CA VAL A 169 -1.31 -10.83 11.39
C VAL A 169 -0.20 -10.27 12.29
N THR A 170 0.90 -9.80 11.72
CA THR A 170 2.01 -9.17 12.44
C THR A 170 1.77 -7.66 12.53
N VAL A 171 1.81 -7.12 13.73
CA VAL A 171 1.71 -5.65 13.92
C VAL A 171 3.03 -5.03 13.51
N TRP A 172 3.08 -4.52 12.28
CA TRP A 172 4.29 -3.87 11.76
C TRP A 172 3.92 -2.78 10.74
N LYS A 173 4.50 -1.59 10.91
CA LYS A 173 4.30 -0.42 10.05
C LYS A 173 4.51 -0.70 8.56
N ASP A 174 5.48 -1.58 8.25
CA ASP A 174 5.87 -1.88 6.86
C ASP A 174 4.79 -2.67 6.10
N ILE A 175 3.86 -3.31 6.79
CA ILE A 175 2.75 -4.05 6.16
C ILE A 175 1.77 -3.08 5.51
N LEU A 176 1.24 -2.13 6.28
CA LEU A 176 0.34 -1.11 5.73
C LEU A 176 1.06 -0.23 4.70
N PHE A 177 2.34 0.13 4.95
CA PHE A 177 3.14 0.87 3.99
C PHE A 177 3.22 0.15 2.64
N SER A 178 3.55 -1.16 2.62
CA SER A 178 3.64 -1.94 1.38
C SER A 178 2.30 -2.06 0.67
N GLY A 179 1.20 -2.22 1.42
CA GLY A 179 -0.15 -2.23 0.87
C GLY A 179 -0.52 -0.91 0.21
N PHE A 180 -0.32 0.22 0.89
CA PHE A 180 -0.61 1.53 0.31
C PHE A 180 0.33 1.91 -0.83
N MET A 181 1.58 1.44 -0.83
CA MET A 181 2.47 1.56 -1.98
C MET A 181 1.93 0.80 -3.20
N LEU A 182 1.48 -0.45 -3.00
CA LEU A 182 0.85 -1.22 -4.06
C LEU A 182 -0.41 -0.52 -4.60
N LEU A 183 -1.25 -0.01 -3.71
CA LEU A 183 -2.48 0.71 -4.07
C LEU A 183 -2.17 2.00 -4.84
N TYR A 184 -1.15 2.76 -4.42
CA TYR A 184 -0.68 3.95 -5.12
C TYR A 184 -0.23 3.63 -6.55
N LEU A 185 0.56 2.56 -6.73
CA LEU A 185 0.98 2.09 -8.06
C LEU A 185 -0.21 1.63 -8.92
N CYS A 186 -1.20 0.97 -8.32
CA CYS A 186 -2.43 0.60 -9.02
C CYS A 186 -3.18 1.83 -9.55
N PHE A 187 -3.32 2.89 -8.75
CA PHE A 187 -3.97 4.12 -9.20
C PHE A 187 -3.15 4.87 -10.25
N LEU A 188 -1.82 4.91 -10.12
CA LEU A 188 -0.96 5.46 -11.18
C LEU A 188 -1.15 4.71 -12.51
N TYR A 189 -1.14 3.38 -12.46
CA TYR A 189 -1.37 2.56 -13.66
C TYR A 189 -2.75 2.81 -14.27
N GLU A 190 -3.80 2.88 -13.45
CA GLU A 190 -5.16 3.16 -13.92
C GLU A 190 -5.27 4.53 -14.61
N LEU A 191 -4.61 5.56 -14.05
CA LEU A 191 -4.57 6.90 -14.64
C LEU A 191 -3.72 6.96 -15.91
N LEU A 192 -2.66 6.16 -16.03
CA LEU A 192 -1.88 6.05 -17.25
C LEU A 192 -2.71 5.46 -18.40
N CYS A 193 -3.54 4.47 -18.08
CA CYS A 193 -4.41 3.83 -19.07
C CYS A 193 -5.61 4.70 -19.44
N ASN A 194 -6.18 5.47 -18.51
CA ASN A 194 -7.37 6.30 -18.67
C ASN A 194 -7.20 7.65 -17.97
N PRO A 195 -6.59 8.66 -18.63
CA PRO A 195 -6.30 9.96 -18.01
C PRO A 195 -7.54 10.76 -17.55
N ASP A 196 -8.69 10.55 -18.22
CA ASP A 196 -9.98 11.22 -17.94
C ASP A 196 -10.79 10.50 -16.85
N ASN A 197 -10.12 9.79 -15.99
CA ASN A 197 -10.73 8.92 -15.01
C ASN A 197 -11.52 9.67 -13.93
N ARG A 198 -12.43 8.94 -13.31
CA ARG A 198 -13.36 9.43 -12.29
C ARG A 198 -12.62 10.10 -11.12
N PRO A 199 -13.20 11.12 -10.48
CA PRO A 199 -12.57 11.83 -9.34
C PRO A 199 -12.16 10.89 -8.20
N GLY A 200 -12.84 9.74 -8.02
CA GLY A 200 -12.48 8.73 -7.02
C GLY A 200 -11.09 8.12 -7.22
N ILE A 201 -10.60 7.99 -8.47
CA ILE A 201 -9.24 7.46 -8.72
C ILE A 201 -8.18 8.50 -8.31
N TRP A 202 -8.42 9.78 -8.56
CA TRP A 202 -7.54 10.86 -8.11
C TRP A 202 -7.52 10.98 -6.58
N ALA A 203 -8.68 10.85 -5.95
CA ALA A 203 -8.79 10.83 -4.48
C ALA A 203 -8.06 9.60 -3.90
N GLY A 204 -8.23 8.42 -4.51
CA GLY A 204 -7.51 7.21 -4.11
C GLY A 204 -6.00 7.34 -4.26
N LEU A 205 -5.51 7.94 -5.37
CA LEU A 205 -4.11 8.26 -5.57
C LEU A 205 -3.58 9.20 -4.47
N SER A 206 -4.34 10.27 -4.17
CA SER A 206 -3.96 11.23 -3.14
C SER A 206 -3.87 10.59 -1.76
N LEU A 207 -4.88 9.80 -1.39
CA LEU A 207 -4.94 9.12 -0.10
C LEU A 207 -3.83 8.08 0.04
N SER A 208 -3.64 7.22 -0.97
CA SER A 208 -2.59 6.20 -0.92
C SER A 208 -1.20 6.83 -0.93
N GLY A 209 -0.95 7.87 -1.72
CA GLY A 209 0.31 8.62 -1.71
C GLY A 209 0.60 9.30 -0.37
N PHE A 210 -0.43 9.85 0.29
CA PHE A 210 -0.31 10.39 1.65
C PHE A 210 0.12 9.31 2.65
N PHE A 211 -0.50 8.14 2.63
CA PHE A 211 -0.10 7.03 3.50
C PHE A 211 1.31 6.51 3.18
N VAL A 212 1.72 6.48 1.92
CA VAL A 212 3.11 6.17 1.53
C VAL A 212 4.10 7.15 2.16
N CYS A 213 3.81 8.45 2.16
CA CYS A 213 4.69 9.47 2.73
C CYS A 213 4.74 9.44 4.27
N THR A 214 3.69 8.94 4.94
CA THR A 214 3.52 9.12 6.39
C THR A 214 3.61 7.83 7.21
N LEU A 215 3.40 6.65 6.62
CA LEU A 215 3.50 5.36 7.31
C LEU A 215 4.95 4.87 7.47
N ARG A 216 5.91 5.46 6.77
CA ARG A 216 7.32 5.12 6.89
C ARG A 216 8.19 6.37 6.71
N SER A 217 9.20 6.53 7.55
CA SER A 217 10.12 7.69 7.48
C SER A 217 10.80 7.81 6.12
N ASN A 218 11.16 6.68 5.49
CA ASN A 218 11.76 6.64 4.16
C ASN A 218 10.74 6.80 3.02
N GLY A 219 9.44 6.71 3.29
CA GLY A 219 8.38 6.82 2.29
C GLY A 219 8.38 8.16 1.56
N LEU A 220 8.64 9.24 2.29
CA LEU A 220 8.77 10.58 1.72
C LEU A 220 9.91 10.67 0.70
N TYR A 221 11.07 10.07 1.00
CA TYR A 221 12.22 10.07 0.07
C TYR A 221 11.94 9.23 -1.17
N ILE A 222 11.29 8.08 -1.02
CA ILE A 222 10.86 7.24 -2.14
C ILE A 222 9.89 8.02 -3.03
N PHE A 223 8.93 8.72 -2.42
CA PHE A 223 7.95 9.53 -3.13
C PHE A 223 8.62 10.67 -3.91
N LEU A 224 9.54 11.41 -3.28
CA LEU A 224 10.32 12.47 -3.93
C LEU A 224 11.19 11.96 -5.08
N PHE A 225 11.86 10.81 -4.87
CA PHE A 225 12.69 10.19 -5.91
C PHE A 225 11.88 9.75 -7.12
N THR A 226 10.66 9.25 -6.90
CA THR A 226 9.79 8.79 -7.99
C THR A 226 9.06 9.93 -8.71
N LEU A 227 8.96 11.11 -8.11
CA LEU A 227 8.23 12.27 -8.65
C LEU A 227 8.63 12.65 -10.09
N PRO A 228 9.93 12.81 -10.46
CA PRO A 228 10.32 13.14 -11.83
C PRO A 228 9.83 12.11 -12.86
N PHE A 229 9.92 10.83 -12.51
CA PHE A 229 9.50 9.72 -13.39
C PHE A 229 7.98 9.69 -13.57
N VAL A 230 7.22 9.96 -12.51
CA VAL A 230 5.77 10.08 -12.56
C VAL A 230 5.38 11.26 -13.44
N LEU A 231 5.98 12.43 -13.27
CA LEU A 231 5.68 13.61 -14.09
C LEU A 231 6.04 13.38 -15.57
N PHE A 232 7.15 12.71 -15.85
CA PHE A 232 7.52 12.33 -17.22
C PHE A 232 6.51 11.37 -17.84
N ALA A 233 6.07 10.35 -17.09
CA ALA A 233 5.05 9.41 -17.57
C ALA A 233 3.72 10.11 -17.86
N PHE A 234 3.35 11.12 -17.07
CA PHE A 234 2.11 11.88 -17.22
C PHE A 234 2.28 13.22 -17.96
N ARG A 235 3.24 13.32 -18.88
CA ARG A 235 3.56 14.58 -19.60
C ARG A 235 2.36 15.28 -20.27
N ARG A 236 1.32 14.53 -20.67
CA ARG A 236 0.08 15.08 -21.26
C ARG A 236 -0.82 15.76 -20.21
N THR A 237 -0.86 15.24 -19.00
CA THR A 237 -1.67 15.74 -17.87
C THR A 237 -0.79 16.22 -16.71
N TRP A 238 0.44 16.64 -17.02
CA TRP A 238 1.48 16.94 -16.03
C TRP A 238 1.05 17.99 -15.00
N LYS A 239 0.29 19.03 -15.41
CA LYS A 239 -0.16 20.10 -14.49
C LYS A 239 -1.04 19.54 -13.37
N LYS A 240 -2.03 18.71 -13.74
CA LYS A 240 -2.94 18.06 -12.77
C LYS A 240 -2.18 17.07 -11.90
N MET A 241 -1.31 16.24 -12.50
CA MET A 241 -0.49 15.29 -11.76
C MET A 241 0.46 16.02 -10.79
N PHE A 242 1.14 17.08 -11.26
CA PHE A 242 2.01 17.90 -10.43
C PHE A 242 1.27 18.49 -9.24
N ALA A 243 0.09 19.09 -9.45
CA ALA A 243 -0.70 19.68 -8.39
C ALA A 243 -1.10 18.62 -7.32
N VAL A 244 -1.49 17.42 -7.75
CA VAL A 244 -1.83 16.32 -6.84
C VAL A 244 -0.59 15.85 -6.06
N GLN A 245 0.53 15.61 -6.74
CA GLN A 245 1.76 15.14 -6.09
C GLN A 245 2.31 16.17 -5.09
N VAL A 246 2.32 17.44 -5.48
CA VAL A 246 2.71 18.55 -4.58
C VAL A 246 1.74 18.67 -3.42
N GLY A 247 0.43 18.51 -3.66
CA GLY A 247 -0.59 18.52 -2.59
C GLY A 247 -0.35 17.40 -1.57
N ILE A 248 -0.05 16.16 -2.03
CA ILE A 248 0.31 15.04 -1.16
C ILE A 248 1.55 15.39 -0.32
N LEU A 249 2.59 15.90 -0.98
CA LEU A 249 3.85 16.26 -0.33
C LEU A 249 3.65 17.33 0.74
N LEU A 250 2.97 18.44 0.39
CA LEU A 250 2.70 19.54 1.31
C LEU A 250 1.86 19.08 2.51
N LEU A 251 0.80 18.30 2.29
CA LEU A 251 -0.01 17.76 3.37
C LEU A 251 0.82 16.87 4.30
N SER A 252 1.65 16.00 3.73
CA SER A 252 2.52 15.12 4.51
C SER A 252 3.53 15.93 5.34
N LEU A 253 4.15 16.97 4.76
CA LEU A 253 5.10 17.85 5.46
C LEU A 253 4.42 18.68 6.55
N ILE A 254 3.20 19.16 6.33
CA ILE A 254 2.43 19.89 7.35
C ILE A 254 2.13 18.98 8.54
N ILE A 255 1.74 17.73 8.30
CA ILE A 255 1.42 16.80 9.36
C ILE A 255 2.67 16.37 10.13
N THR A 256 3.73 15.97 9.41
CA THR A 256 4.97 15.47 10.05
C THR A 256 5.84 16.58 10.65
N GLY A 257 5.64 17.83 10.27
CA GLY A 257 6.34 19.00 10.81
C GLY A 257 5.50 19.74 11.85
N PRO A 258 4.76 20.79 11.45
CA PRO A 258 4.03 21.66 12.40
C PRO A 258 3.05 20.93 13.30
N VAL A 259 2.27 19.97 12.76
CA VAL A 259 1.25 19.26 13.56
C VAL A 259 1.90 18.38 14.62
N TYR A 260 2.93 17.61 14.29
CA TYR A 260 3.65 16.79 15.27
C TYR A 260 4.33 17.66 16.33
N THR A 261 4.88 18.82 15.94
CA THR A 261 5.48 19.77 16.91
C THR A 261 4.43 20.34 17.86
N ALA A 262 3.24 20.71 17.34
CA ALA A 262 2.13 21.20 18.16
C ALA A 262 1.57 20.13 19.11
N CYS A 263 1.64 18.85 18.71
CA CYS A 263 1.24 17.71 19.55
C CYS A 263 2.35 17.23 20.49
N HIS A 264 3.45 17.98 20.66
CA HIS A 264 4.59 17.62 21.53
C HIS A 264 5.19 16.25 21.25
N VAL A 265 5.18 15.81 19.97
CA VAL A 265 5.82 14.57 19.53
C VAL A 265 7.34 14.75 19.57
N GLU A 266 8.03 13.88 20.31
CA GLU A 266 9.49 13.89 20.37
C GLU A 266 10.07 13.52 19.00
N ARG A 267 11.07 14.29 18.54
CA ARG A 267 11.75 14.01 17.26
C ARG A 267 12.73 12.86 17.44
N ALA A 268 12.79 11.96 16.45
CA ALA A 268 13.84 10.96 16.38
C ALA A 268 15.23 11.62 16.39
N SER A 269 16.16 11.09 17.16
CA SER A 269 17.52 11.63 17.21
C SER A 269 18.28 11.31 15.92
N PHE A 270 19.13 12.22 15.47
CA PHE A 270 19.96 11.99 14.28
C PHE A 270 20.92 10.79 14.48
N THR A 271 21.37 10.55 15.70
CA THR A 271 22.22 9.40 16.07
C THR A 271 21.56 8.06 15.80
N GLU A 272 20.24 7.97 15.87
CA GLU A 272 19.51 6.73 15.56
C GLU A 272 19.62 6.35 14.06
N SER A 273 19.58 7.35 13.16
CA SER A 273 19.75 7.11 11.73
C SER A 273 21.18 6.68 11.35
N LEU A 274 22.15 6.97 12.20
CA LEU A 274 23.55 6.57 12.04
C LEU A 274 23.88 5.23 12.71
N SER A 275 22.98 4.65 13.52
CA SER A 275 23.25 3.44 14.30
C SER A 275 23.75 2.26 13.45
N ILE A 276 23.08 1.99 12.31
CA ILE A 276 23.48 0.91 11.39
C ILE A 276 24.81 1.20 10.68
N PRO A 277 25.03 2.37 10.05
CA PRO A 277 26.33 2.71 9.46
C PRO A 277 27.47 2.69 10.49
N LEU A 278 27.26 3.16 11.70
CA LEU A 278 28.30 3.14 12.75
C LEU A 278 28.63 1.73 13.20
N GLN A 279 27.67 0.83 13.32
CA GLN A 279 27.91 -0.60 13.62
C GLN A 279 28.64 -1.33 12.50
N GLN A 280 28.55 -0.85 11.25
CA GLN A 280 29.28 -1.45 10.12
C GLN A 280 30.72 -0.95 10.03
N ILE A 281 31.07 0.17 10.67
CA ILE A 281 32.40 0.77 10.67
C ILE A 281 33.21 0.35 11.90
N ALA A 282 32.54 0.01 13.00
CA ALA A 282 33.16 -0.47 14.25
C ALA A 282 33.52 -1.95 14.18
#